data_cda5ddd91e38fa02508f0d43e77ef899
#
_entry.id   cda5ddd91e38fa02508f0d43e77ef899
#
_cell.length_a   1.000
_cell.length_b   1.000
_cell.length_c   1.000
_cell.angle_alpha   90.00
_cell.angle_beta   90.00
_cell.angle_gamma   90.00
#
_symmetry.space_group_name_H-M   'P 1'
#
loop_
_entity.id
_entity.type
_entity.pdbx_description
1 polymer ?
#
loop_
_entity_poly.entity_id
_entity_poly.type
_entity_poly.pdbx_seq_one_letter_code
_entity_poly.pdbx_strand_id
1 'polypeptide(L)'
;MRSGPDRDGINNSETTQRENGEKRMNQQIEQLIMEIKKAIKGKAEVICKVGMVILASGHILLEDNPGLGKTTLAKSLAKALCLDEDRIQFTPDTMPSDIVGYSILNKETNKMQFTKGPVFTNLLLADEINRTSSKTQAALREAMAEGTVTAEGNTYKLPNPFITIATQNPITSGGTQALPDSQLDRFMVKLSM
;
A
#
# COMPACT_ATOMS: atom_id res chain seq x y z
N MET A 1 -1.37 -23.41 -58.72
CA MET A 1 -2.05 -22.45 -57.82
C MET A 1 -2.06 -23.02 -56.43
N ARG A 2 -1.24 -22.48 -55.52
CA ARG A 2 -1.21 -22.82 -54.07
C ARG A 2 -1.84 -21.64 -53.32
N SER A 3 -3.01 -21.85 -52.76
CA SER A 3 -3.66 -20.92 -51.84
C SER A 3 -2.85 -20.81 -50.54
N GLY A 4 -2.40 -19.60 -50.19
CA GLY A 4 -1.73 -19.34 -48.92
C GLY A 4 -2.72 -19.41 -47.74
N PRO A 5 -2.21 -19.61 -46.53
CA PRO A 5 -3.07 -19.72 -45.34
C PRO A 5 -3.68 -18.36 -44.99
N ASP A 6 -4.99 -18.39 -44.69
CA ASP A 6 -5.78 -17.26 -44.17
C ASP A 6 -5.12 -16.60 -42.97
N ARG A 7 -4.65 -15.37 -43.13
CA ARG A 7 -4.11 -14.54 -42.05
C ARG A 7 -5.18 -13.82 -41.22
N ASP A 8 -6.42 -13.85 -41.65
CA ASP A 8 -7.53 -13.08 -41.05
C ASP A 8 -8.17 -13.78 -39.84
N GLY A 9 -7.96 -15.10 -39.66
CA GLY A 9 -8.52 -15.85 -38.52
C GLY A 9 -7.80 -15.67 -37.21
N ILE A 10 -6.53 -15.31 -37.24
CA ILE A 10 -5.68 -15.20 -35.99
C ILE A 10 -5.97 -13.87 -35.28
N ASN A 11 -6.21 -12.79 -36.01
CA ASN A 11 -6.47 -11.47 -35.42
C ASN A 11 -7.80 -11.37 -34.66
N ASN A 12 -8.86 -12.07 -35.11
CA ASN A 12 -10.17 -12.02 -34.46
C ASN A 12 -10.22 -12.73 -33.12
N SER A 13 -9.49 -13.82 -32.94
CA SER A 13 -9.46 -14.58 -31.66
C SER A 13 -8.70 -13.82 -30.55
N GLU A 14 -7.59 -13.16 -30.89
CA GLU A 14 -6.82 -12.35 -29.93
C GLU A 14 -7.58 -11.09 -29.52
N THR A 15 -8.27 -10.43 -30.45
CA THR A 15 -9.08 -9.25 -30.15
C THR A 15 -10.24 -9.60 -29.22
N THR A 16 -10.94 -10.71 -29.50
CA THR A 16 -12.05 -11.20 -28.64
C THR A 16 -11.58 -11.61 -27.24
N GLN A 17 -10.39 -12.21 -27.12
CA GLN A 17 -9.81 -12.58 -25.83
C GLN A 17 -9.43 -11.34 -25.02
N ARG A 18 -8.88 -10.31 -25.65
CA ARG A 18 -8.56 -9.02 -24.99
C ARG A 18 -9.82 -8.32 -24.50
N GLU A 19 -10.83 -8.19 -25.35
CA GLU A 19 -12.12 -7.57 -24.98
C GLU A 19 -12.82 -8.31 -23.82
N ASN A 20 -12.78 -9.65 -23.82
CA ASN A 20 -13.32 -10.45 -22.73
C ASN A 20 -12.50 -10.31 -21.44
N GLY A 21 -11.17 -10.17 -21.54
CA GLY A 21 -10.28 -9.89 -20.42
C GLY A 21 -10.57 -8.52 -19.80
N GLU A 22 -10.69 -7.48 -20.63
CA GLU A 22 -11.04 -6.12 -20.19
C GLU A 22 -12.41 -6.05 -19.51
N LYS A 23 -13.43 -6.72 -20.08
CA LYS A 23 -14.78 -6.77 -19.47
C LYS A 23 -14.76 -7.45 -18.09
N ARG A 24 -14.02 -8.55 -17.95
CA ARG A 24 -13.87 -9.25 -16.66
C ARG A 24 -13.16 -8.37 -15.63
N MET A 25 -12.09 -7.71 -16.04
CA MET A 25 -11.32 -6.80 -15.17
C MET A 25 -12.19 -5.62 -14.73
N ASN A 26 -12.94 -5.00 -15.62
CA ASN A 26 -13.85 -3.91 -15.29
C ASN A 26 -14.94 -4.36 -14.29
N GLN A 27 -15.52 -5.54 -14.47
CA GLN A 27 -16.49 -6.10 -13.50
C GLN A 27 -15.88 -6.33 -12.12
N GLN A 28 -14.66 -6.82 -12.04
CA GLN A 28 -13.96 -7.01 -10.75
C GLN A 28 -13.67 -5.67 -10.06
N ILE A 29 -13.26 -4.66 -10.83
CA ILE A 29 -13.04 -3.31 -10.31
C ILE A 29 -14.35 -2.71 -9.79
N GLU A 30 -15.45 -2.83 -10.52
CA GLU A 30 -16.76 -2.34 -10.09
C GLU A 30 -17.23 -3.04 -8.81
N GLN A 31 -17.07 -4.34 -8.70
CA GLN A 31 -17.40 -5.11 -7.50
C GLN A 31 -16.56 -4.65 -6.31
N LEU A 32 -15.25 -4.46 -6.48
CA LEU A 32 -14.36 -3.94 -5.45
C LEU A 32 -14.81 -2.56 -4.97
N ILE A 33 -15.08 -1.65 -5.89
CA ILE A 33 -15.57 -0.30 -5.56
C ILE A 33 -16.90 -0.37 -4.82
N MET A 34 -17.81 -1.25 -5.21
CA MET A 34 -19.10 -1.44 -4.51
C MET A 34 -18.90 -1.95 -3.07
N GLU A 35 -18.02 -2.91 -2.85
CA GLU A 35 -17.73 -3.40 -1.49
C GLU A 35 -17.14 -2.31 -0.59
N ILE A 36 -16.20 -1.52 -1.11
CA ILE A 36 -15.61 -0.41 -0.37
C ILE A 36 -16.65 0.67 -0.06
N LYS A 37 -17.54 1.00 -1.02
CA LYS A 37 -18.64 1.97 -0.84
C LYS A 37 -19.63 1.57 0.24
N LYS A 38 -19.82 0.27 0.52
CA LYS A 38 -20.67 -0.19 1.62
C LYS A 38 -20.10 0.23 2.98
N ALA A 39 -18.78 0.22 3.12
CA ALA A 39 -18.10 0.55 4.38
C ALA A 39 -17.91 2.07 4.59
N ILE A 40 -17.83 2.85 3.50
CA ILE A 40 -17.54 4.29 3.55
C ILE A 40 -18.60 5.06 2.78
N LYS A 41 -19.42 5.81 3.51
CA LYS A 41 -20.46 6.64 2.91
C LYS A 41 -19.91 8.02 2.50
N GLY A 42 -20.29 8.50 1.32
CA GLY A 42 -20.13 9.90 0.93
C GLY A 42 -18.81 10.30 0.27
N LYS A 43 -17.86 9.38 0.03
CA LYS A 43 -16.53 9.69 -0.56
C LYS A 43 -16.22 8.84 -1.80
N ALA A 44 -17.19 8.69 -2.69
CA ALA A 44 -17.09 7.81 -3.85
C ALA A 44 -15.89 8.10 -4.76
N GLU A 45 -15.55 9.38 -4.96
CA GLU A 45 -14.41 9.78 -5.79
C GLU A 45 -13.06 9.36 -5.18
N VAL A 46 -12.89 9.57 -3.87
CA VAL A 46 -11.68 9.14 -3.13
C VAL A 46 -11.54 7.63 -3.20
N ILE A 47 -12.63 6.89 -2.98
CA ILE A 47 -12.65 5.42 -3.04
C ILE A 47 -12.23 4.92 -4.42
N CYS A 48 -12.74 5.52 -5.49
CA CYS A 48 -12.35 5.16 -6.86
C CYS A 48 -10.86 5.41 -7.12
N LYS A 49 -10.35 6.58 -6.72
CA LYS A 49 -8.93 6.92 -6.86
C LYS A 49 -8.03 5.96 -6.07
N VAL A 50 -8.39 5.66 -4.82
CA VAL A 50 -7.69 4.70 -3.98
C VAL A 50 -7.69 3.31 -4.61
N GLY A 51 -8.83 2.84 -5.11
CA GLY A 51 -8.94 1.55 -5.80
C GLY A 51 -8.04 1.46 -7.03
N MET A 52 -8.00 2.50 -7.87
CA MET A 52 -7.12 2.55 -9.05
C MET A 52 -5.63 2.49 -8.66
N VAL A 53 -5.22 3.21 -7.62
CA VAL A 53 -3.83 3.22 -7.14
C VAL A 53 -3.43 1.85 -6.61
N ILE A 54 -4.31 1.18 -5.86
CA ILE A 54 -4.06 -0.18 -5.35
C ILE A 54 -3.88 -1.18 -6.49
N LEU A 55 -4.74 -1.11 -7.52
CA LEU A 55 -4.61 -1.96 -8.70
C LEU A 55 -3.31 -1.73 -9.48
N ALA A 56 -2.78 -0.50 -9.42
CA ALA A 56 -1.48 -0.16 -9.96
C ALA A 56 -0.30 -0.49 -9.01
N SER A 57 -0.57 -1.16 -7.86
CA SER A 57 0.41 -1.43 -6.80
C SER A 57 1.12 -0.16 -6.30
N GLY A 58 0.43 0.98 -6.35
CA GLY A 58 0.93 2.27 -5.90
C GLY A 58 0.70 2.51 -4.41
N HIS A 59 1.40 3.51 -3.86
CA HIS A 59 1.22 3.97 -2.49
C HIS A 59 0.40 5.26 -2.45
N ILE A 60 -0.30 5.50 -1.34
CA ILE A 60 -1.29 6.56 -1.18
C ILE A 60 -0.94 7.41 0.02
N LEU A 61 -0.95 8.73 -0.15
CA LEU A 61 -0.86 9.70 0.94
C LEU A 61 -2.23 10.36 1.16
N LEU A 62 -2.77 10.23 2.37
CA LEU A 62 -4.00 10.89 2.79
C LEU A 62 -3.66 12.08 3.68
N GLU A 63 -4.04 13.27 3.26
CA GLU A 63 -3.90 14.48 4.07
C GLU A 63 -5.26 14.89 4.59
N ASP A 64 -5.44 14.82 5.90
CA ASP A 64 -6.69 15.27 6.53
C ASP A 64 -6.61 15.30 8.06
N ASN A 65 -7.63 15.90 8.65
CA ASN A 65 -7.81 15.92 10.10
C ASN A 65 -8.04 14.51 10.68
N PRO A 66 -7.70 14.27 11.95
CA PRO A 66 -7.94 13.00 12.61
C PRO A 66 -9.45 12.68 12.70
N GLY A 67 -9.80 11.39 12.69
CA GLY A 67 -11.17 10.93 12.91
C GLY A 67 -12.06 10.73 11.68
N LEU A 68 -11.58 10.94 10.45
CA LEU A 68 -12.37 10.88 9.22
C LEU A 68 -12.46 9.49 8.57
N GLY A 69 -12.16 8.42 9.30
CA GLY A 69 -12.39 7.05 8.84
C GLY A 69 -11.23 6.42 8.03
N LYS A 70 -10.02 6.97 8.10
CA LYS A 70 -8.83 6.46 7.39
C LYS A 70 -8.55 4.99 7.71
N THR A 71 -8.62 4.61 8.98
CA THR A 71 -8.45 3.21 9.43
C THR A 71 -9.57 2.30 8.90
N THR A 72 -10.81 2.80 8.86
CA THR A 72 -11.94 2.06 8.29
C THR A 72 -11.75 1.84 6.79
N LEU A 73 -11.21 2.84 6.07
CA LEU A 73 -10.88 2.71 4.65
C LEU A 73 -9.85 1.61 4.42
N ALA A 74 -8.71 1.65 5.12
CA ALA A 74 -7.65 0.65 4.98
C ALA A 74 -8.17 -0.77 5.26
N LYS A 75 -8.90 -0.97 6.37
CA LYS A 75 -9.51 -2.26 6.73
C LYS A 75 -10.50 -2.77 5.70
N SER A 76 -11.35 -1.88 5.17
CA SER A 76 -12.33 -2.26 4.16
C SER A 76 -11.67 -2.66 2.85
N LEU A 77 -10.60 -1.98 2.47
CA LEU A 77 -9.77 -2.30 1.31
C LEU A 77 -9.08 -3.66 1.47
N ALA A 78 -8.40 -3.88 2.60
CA ALA A 78 -7.72 -5.14 2.88
C ALA A 78 -8.70 -6.32 2.82
N LYS A 79 -9.87 -6.17 3.46
CA LYS A 79 -10.93 -7.19 3.44
C LYS A 79 -11.47 -7.45 2.03
N ALA A 80 -11.75 -6.38 1.26
CA ALA A 80 -12.31 -6.51 -0.09
C ALA A 80 -11.32 -7.15 -1.07
N LEU A 81 -10.02 -6.99 -0.84
CA LEU A 81 -8.94 -7.53 -1.66
C LEU A 81 -8.36 -8.84 -1.12
N CYS A 82 -8.86 -9.34 0.02
CA CYS A 82 -8.29 -10.51 0.70
C CYS A 82 -6.79 -10.37 0.99
N LEU A 83 -6.37 -9.17 1.41
CA LEU A 83 -4.99 -8.84 1.75
C LEU A 83 -4.80 -8.83 3.27
N ASP A 84 -3.63 -9.26 3.72
CA ASP A 84 -3.22 -9.04 5.11
C ASP A 84 -2.97 -7.54 5.35
N GLU A 85 -3.43 -7.04 6.48
CA GLU A 85 -3.26 -5.63 6.86
C GLU A 85 -2.57 -5.52 8.22
N ASP A 86 -1.75 -4.48 8.35
CA ASP A 86 -1.22 -4.05 9.64
C ASP A 86 -1.20 -2.53 9.74
N ARG A 87 -1.04 -2.01 10.95
CA ARG A 87 -1.09 -0.59 11.24
C ARG A 87 0.06 -0.18 12.14
N ILE A 88 0.70 0.93 11.80
CA ILE A 88 1.64 1.62 12.68
C ILE A 88 1.23 3.08 12.87
N GLN A 89 1.25 3.55 14.12
CA GLN A 89 1.07 4.94 14.48
C GLN A 89 2.44 5.57 14.69
N PHE A 90 2.79 6.55 13.87
CA PHE A 90 4.05 7.26 13.99
C PHE A 90 4.00 8.33 15.08
N THR A 91 5.04 8.35 15.89
CA THR A 91 5.28 9.34 16.95
C THR A 91 6.73 9.85 16.85
N PRO A 92 7.12 10.91 17.54
CA PRO A 92 8.52 11.35 17.56
C PRO A 92 9.50 10.26 18.04
N ASP A 93 9.03 9.35 18.89
CA ASP A 93 9.84 8.28 19.50
C ASP A 93 9.87 7.00 18.66
N THR A 94 9.09 6.91 17.57
CA THR A 94 9.06 5.74 16.71
C THR A 94 10.42 5.51 16.04
N MET A 95 10.96 4.31 16.21
CA MET A 95 12.24 3.90 15.65
C MET A 95 12.07 3.09 14.36
N PRO A 96 13.11 3.01 13.50
CA PRO A 96 13.09 2.12 12.32
C PRO A 96 12.80 0.66 12.66
N SER A 97 13.30 0.17 13.80
CA SER A 97 13.04 -1.19 14.29
C SER A 97 11.57 -1.46 14.60
N ASP A 98 10.80 -0.44 14.95
CA ASP A 98 9.36 -0.58 15.23
C ASP A 98 8.57 -0.84 13.92
N ILE A 99 9.12 -0.43 12.77
CA ILE A 99 8.56 -0.67 11.44
C ILE A 99 9.02 -2.03 10.90
N VAL A 100 10.34 -2.24 10.93
CA VAL A 100 11.01 -3.35 10.23
C VAL A 100 11.02 -4.61 11.09
N GLY A 101 11.13 -4.47 12.40
CA GLY A 101 11.35 -5.56 13.34
C GLY A 101 12.77 -5.56 13.90
N TYR A 102 13.03 -6.49 14.78
CA TYR A 102 14.29 -6.63 15.49
C TYR A 102 14.49 -8.07 15.97
N SER A 103 15.74 -8.43 16.30
CA SER A 103 16.04 -9.75 16.85
C SER A 103 15.95 -9.76 18.38
N ILE A 104 15.34 -10.81 18.91
CA ILE A 104 15.28 -11.10 20.33
C ILE A 104 15.99 -12.42 20.63
N LEU A 105 16.58 -12.53 21.82
CA LEU A 105 17.15 -13.79 22.27
C LEU A 105 16.04 -14.75 22.68
N ASN A 106 15.88 -15.84 21.92
CA ASN A 106 15.01 -16.94 22.32
C ASN A 106 15.69 -17.71 23.45
N LYS A 107 15.12 -17.65 24.67
CA LYS A 107 15.68 -18.26 25.88
C LYS A 107 15.70 -19.78 25.84
N GLU A 108 14.80 -20.42 25.10
CA GLU A 108 14.73 -21.89 24.99
C GLU A 108 15.81 -22.44 24.07
N THR A 109 16.07 -21.74 22.96
CA THR A 109 17.05 -22.19 21.96
C THR A 109 18.40 -21.52 22.11
N ASN A 110 18.51 -20.51 22.98
CA ASN A 110 19.68 -19.62 23.15
C ASN A 110 20.20 -19.02 21.82
N LYS A 111 19.27 -18.73 20.88
CA LYS A 111 19.58 -18.13 19.57
C LYS A 111 18.85 -16.81 19.38
N MET A 112 19.47 -15.90 18.65
CA MET A 112 18.78 -14.69 18.18
C MET A 112 17.72 -15.08 17.15
N GLN A 113 16.50 -14.59 17.35
CA GLN A 113 15.36 -14.80 16.47
C GLN A 113 14.81 -13.46 16.01
N PHE A 114 14.76 -13.26 14.70
CA PHE A 114 14.18 -12.06 14.12
C PHE A 114 12.66 -12.05 14.27
N THR A 115 12.15 -11.00 14.92
CA THR A 115 10.72 -10.73 15.04
C THR A 115 10.34 -9.69 14.00
N LYS A 116 9.46 -10.07 13.07
CA LYS A 116 8.98 -9.19 11.99
C LYS A 116 8.17 -8.03 12.56
N GLY A 117 8.42 -6.84 12.03
CA GLY A 117 7.62 -5.66 12.31
C GLY A 117 6.38 -5.55 11.41
N PRO A 118 5.55 -4.52 11.60
CA PRO A 118 4.28 -4.33 10.88
C PRO A 118 4.43 -4.12 9.37
N VAL A 119 5.63 -3.82 8.88
CA VAL A 119 5.88 -3.69 7.44
C VAL A 119 5.73 -5.03 6.68
N PHE A 120 5.78 -6.17 7.37
CA PHE A 120 5.63 -7.49 6.76
C PHE A 120 4.16 -7.87 6.53
N THR A 121 3.44 -6.98 5.87
CA THR A 121 2.04 -7.13 5.48
C THR A 121 1.83 -6.73 4.02
N ASN A 122 0.66 -7.02 3.45
CA ASN A 122 0.31 -6.57 2.10
C ASN A 122 -0.12 -5.11 2.07
N LEU A 123 -0.89 -4.67 3.08
CA LEU A 123 -1.42 -3.32 3.17
C LEU A 123 -1.06 -2.72 4.53
N LEU A 124 -0.10 -1.80 4.50
CA LEU A 124 0.35 -1.09 5.69
C LEU A 124 -0.38 0.25 5.82
N LEU A 125 -1.11 0.45 6.93
CA LEU A 125 -1.61 1.76 7.33
C LEU A 125 -0.56 2.48 8.19
N ALA A 126 0.09 3.48 7.61
CA ALA A 126 1.13 4.30 8.22
C ALA A 126 0.54 5.63 8.71
N ASP A 127 0.03 5.66 9.96
CA ASP A 127 -0.66 6.83 10.50
C ASP A 127 0.32 7.90 11.00
N GLU A 128 0.05 9.16 10.61
CA GLU A 128 0.80 10.36 11.04
C GLU A 128 2.30 10.32 10.72
N ILE A 129 2.66 9.85 9.51
CA ILE A 129 4.04 9.65 9.08
C ILE A 129 4.93 10.90 9.22
N ASN A 130 4.33 12.10 9.21
CA ASN A 130 5.04 13.37 9.35
C ASN A 130 5.37 13.76 10.79
N ARG A 131 5.12 12.88 11.78
CA ARG A 131 5.47 13.08 13.19
C ARG A 131 6.78 12.40 13.61
N THR A 132 7.29 11.50 12.80
CA THR A 132 8.51 10.74 13.14
C THR A 132 9.78 11.33 12.52
N SER A 133 10.93 10.85 12.95
CA SER A 133 12.24 11.28 12.46
C SER A 133 12.47 10.91 11.00
N SER A 134 13.32 11.67 10.29
CA SER A 134 13.72 11.38 8.91
C SER A 134 14.37 9.98 8.76
N LYS A 135 15.03 9.48 9.82
CA LYS A 135 15.64 8.14 9.83
C LYS A 135 14.56 7.05 9.77
N THR A 136 13.50 7.21 10.55
CA THR A 136 12.36 6.28 10.58
C THR A 136 11.58 6.34 9.28
N GLN A 137 11.38 7.55 8.73
CA GLN A 137 10.77 7.73 7.41
C GLN A 137 11.58 7.06 6.29
N ALA A 138 12.93 7.05 6.39
CA ALA A 138 13.79 6.40 5.40
C ALA A 138 13.59 4.87 5.37
N ALA A 139 13.36 4.22 6.51
CA ALA A 139 13.07 2.78 6.55
C ALA A 139 11.76 2.44 5.80
N LEU A 140 10.71 3.24 5.99
CA LEU A 140 9.47 3.04 5.23
C LEU A 140 9.66 3.32 3.74
N ARG A 141 10.48 4.32 3.38
CA ARG A 141 10.79 4.63 1.97
C ARG A 141 11.49 3.47 1.27
N GLU A 142 12.44 2.79 1.92
CA GLU A 142 13.09 1.57 1.38
C GLU A 142 12.04 0.50 1.07
N ALA A 143 11.16 0.21 2.04
CA ALA A 143 10.08 -0.75 1.86
C ALA A 143 9.16 -0.42 0.67
N MET A 144 8.77 0.85 0.52
CA MET A 144 7.92 1.32 -0.57
C MET A 144 8.61 1.28 -1.94
N ALA A 145 9.90 1.60 -1.98
CA ALA A 145 10.64 1.69 -3.25
C ALA A 145 11.06 0.33 -3.81
N GLU A 146 11.45 -0.58 -2.93
CA GLU A 146 12.13 -1.83 -3.31
C GLU A 146 11.33 -3.09 -2.99
N GLY A 147 10.26 -2.98 -2.20
CA GLY A 147 9.53 -4.15 -1.69
C GLY A 147 10.40 -5.04 -0.79
N THR A 148 11.44 -4.45 -0.20
CA THR A 148 12.37 -5.11 0.71
C THR A 148 12.67 -4.21 1.90
N VAL A 149 13.15 -4.80 2.98
CA VAL A 149 13.69 -4.08 4.13
C VAL A 149 14.99 -4.71 4.59
N THR A 150 15.91 -3.85 5.03
CA THR A 150 17.21 -4.28 5.55
C THR A 150 17.21 -4.15 7.08
N ALA A 151 17.41 -5.26 7.78
CA ALA A 151 17.55 -5.31 9.23
C ALA A 151 18.75 -6.16 9.61
N GLU A 152 19.61 -5.64 10.51
CA GLU A 152 20.75 -6.37 11.07
C GLU A 152 21.66 -7.00 10.01
N GLY A 153 21.84 -6.30 8.87
CA GLY A 153 22.68 -6.76 7.76
C GLY A 153 22.02 -7.79 6.82
N ASN A 154 20.76 -8.15 7.06
CA ASN A 154 19.99 -9.05 6.21
C ASN A 154 18.89 -8.29 5.47
N THR A 155 18.68 -8.62 4.19
CA THR A 155 17.58 -8.07 3.38
C THR A 155 16.44 -9.07 3.32
N TYR A 156 15.25 -8.62 3.68
CA TYR A 156 14.02 -9.40 3.71
C TYR A 156 13.05 -8.89 2.66
N LYS A 157 12.46 -9.80 1.89
CA LYS A 157 11.39 -9.46 0.93
C LYS A 157 10.06 -9.29 1.67
N LEU A 158 9.32 -8.26 1.26
CA LEU A 158 7.96 -8.03 1.72
C LEU A 158 6.96 -8.86 0.92
N PRO A 159 5.73 -9.06 1.43
CA PRO A 159 4.63 -9.66 0.66
C PRO A 159 4.36 -8.88 -0.62
N ASN A 160 3.90 -9.57 -1.66
CA ASN A 160 3.53 -8.93 -2.92
C ASN A 160 2.03 -9.16 -3.18
N PRO A 161 1.23 -8.11 -3.38
CA PRO A 161 1.61 -6.69 -3.40
C PRO A 161 1.97 -6.16 -2.01
N PHE A 162 2.85 -5.16 -1.94
CA PHE A 162 3.07 -4.32 -0.76
C PHE A 162 2.57 -2.90 -1.05
N ILE A 163 1.58 -2.46 -0.31
CA ILE A 163 0.91 -1.17 -0.49
C ILE A 163 0.91 -0.40 0.82
N THR A 164 1.30 0.86 0.78
CA THR A 164 1.23 1.76 1.93
C THR A 164 0.14 2.79 1.73
N ILE A 165 -0.77 2.89 2.70
CA ILE A 165 -1.67 4.02 2.88
C ILE A 165 -1.11 4.84 4.04
N ALA A 166 -0.41 5.93 3.72
CA ALA A 166 0.12 6.83 4.72
C ALA A 166 -0.87 7.95 5.01
N THR A 167 -0.88 8.43 6.25
CA THR A 167 -1.62 9.63 6.62
C THR A 167 -0.67 10.70 7.13
N GLN A 168 -1.00 11.95 6.86
CA GLN A 168 -0.34 13.09 7.48
C GLN A 168 -1.37 14.08 8.01
N ASN A 169 -1.01 14.75 9.11
CA ASN A 169 -1.78 15.87 9.60
C ASN A 169 -1.30 17.16 8.92
N PRO A 170 -2.16 18.18 8.76
CA PRO A 170 -1.74 19.48 8.27
C PRO A 170 -0.57 20.03 9.10
N ILE A 171 0.36 20.75 8.45
CA ILE A 171 1.59 21.29 9.06
C ILE A 171 1.30 22.27 10.20
N THR A 172 0.09 22.80 10.28
CA THR A 172 -0.38 23.68 11.37
C THR A 172 -0.53 22.98 12.72
N SER A 173 -0.49 21.64 12.75
CA SER A 173 -0.58 20.86 14.00
C SER A 173 0.79 20.79 14.67
N GLY A 174 0.88 21.11 15.96
CA GLY A 174 2.14 21.08 16.70
C GLY A 174 2.84 19.71 16.63
N GLY A 175 4.16 19.72 16.43
CA GLY A 175 4.98 18.50 16.34
C GLY A 175 4.94 17.80 14.99
N THR A 176 4.44 18.41 13.93
CA THR A 176 4.46 17.89 12.56
C THR A 176 5.55 18.57 11.74
N GLN A 177 6.23 17.80 10.88
CA GLN A 177 7.21 18.28 9.91
C GLN A 177 6.70 18.05 8.50
N ALA A 178 7.12 18.90 7.54
CA ALA A 178 6.86 18.63 6.14
C ALA A 178 7.60 17.36 5.71
N LEU A 179 6.92 16.49 4.95
CA LEU A 179 7.59 15.35 4.31
C LEU A 179 8.56 15.88 3.25
N PRO A 180 9.80 15.37 3.19
CA PRO A 180 10.72 15.70 2.11
C PRO A 180 10.17 15.29 0.75
N ASP A 181 10.53 16.02 -0.32
CA ASP A 181 10.08 15.72 -1.69
C ASP A 181 10.42 14.29 -2.11
N SER A 182 11.62 13.80 -1.74
CA SER A 182 12.05 12.42 -1.99
C SER A 182 11.16 11.35 -1.35
N GLN A 183 10.37 11.72 -0.36
CA GLN A 183 9.37 10.84 0.27
C GLN A 183 8.01 11.00 -0.39
N LEU A 184 7.63 12.22 -0.76
CA LEU A 184 6.40 12.49 -1.50
C LEU A 184 6.39 11.77 -2.85
N ASP A 185 7.52 11.70 -3.53
CA ASP A 185 7.72 10.99 -4.81
C ASP A 185 7.38 9.49 -4.77
N ARG A 186 7.32 8.88 -3.59
CA ARG A 186 6.94 7.46 -3.46
C ARG A 186 5.43 7.25 -3.48
N PHE A 187 4.66 8.30 -3.25
CA PHE A 187 3.21 8.22 -3.29
C PHE A 187 2.69 8.55 -4.68
N MET A 188 1.95 7.61 -5.26
CA MET A 188 1.33 7.80 -6.58
C MET A 188 0.28 8.91 -6.56
N VAL A 189 -0.42 9.07 -5.43
CA VAL A 189 -1.40 10.13 -5.23
C VAL A 189 -1.36 10.67 -3.82
N LYS A 190 -1.67 11.97 -3.69
CA LYS A 190 -2.01 12.65 -2.44
C LYS A 190 -3.49 13.03 -2.50
N LEU A 191 -4.28 12.55 -1.54
CA LEU A 191 -5.72 12.77 -1.49
C LEU A 191 -6.12 13.42 -0.17
N SER A 192 -7.12 14.28 -0.23
CA SER A 192 -7.83 14.81 0.94
C SER A 192 -9.15 14.05 1.13
N MET A 193 -9.45 13.65 2.37
CA MET A 193 -10.67 12.89 2.70
C MET A 193 -11.80 13.78 3.19
#